data_3d5c40f23773bb05d80f6551ef62ad81
#
_entry.id   3d5c40f23773bb05d80f6551ef62ad81
#
_cell.length_a   1.000
_cell.length_b   1.000
_cell.length_c   1.000
_cell.angle_alpha   90.00
_cell.angle_beta   90.00
_cell.angle_gamma   90.00
#
_symmetry.space_group_name_H-M   'P 1'
#
loop_
_entity.id
_entity.type
_entity.pdbx_description
1 polymer ?
#
loop_
_entity_poly.entity_id
_entity_poly.type
_entity_poly.pdbx_seq_one_letter_code
_entity_poly.pdbx_strand_id
1 'polypeptide(L)'
;VVKTLERDSLWHVQTPQTFKYPLIMKAYREGMAKRHYGYDDATFIEHLGKKVKVIEGSPYNMKITTPEDLTIARGLLSQLKGTL
;
A
#
# COMPACT_ATOMS: atom_id res chain seq x y z
N VAL A 1 22.40 9.64 -7.44
CA VAL A 1 21.17 10.28 -6.92
C VAL A 1 20.75 11.36 -7.88
N VAL A 2 19.58 11.20 -8.49
CA VAL A 2 19.07 12.17 -9.48
C VAL A 2 18.28 13.28 -8.79
N LYS A 3 17.55 12.95 -7.73
CA LYS A 3 16.73 13.90 -7.01
C LYS A 3 16.56 13.49 -5.55
N THR A 4 16.68 14.44 -4.65
CA THR A 4 16.35 14.24 -3.25
C THR A 4 14.86 14.55 -3.05
N LEU A 5 14.11 13.58 -2.52
CA LEU A 5 12.69 13.75 -2.26
C LEU A 5 12.47 14.37 -0.89
N GLU A 6 11.45 15.23 -0.79
CA GLU A 6 11.05 15.78 0.50
C GLU A 6 10.42 14.70 1.38
N ARG A 7 10.96 14.54 2.59
CA ARG A 7 10.53 13.50 3.52
C ARG A 7 9.07 13.65 3.91
N ASP A 8 8.62 14.89 4.13
CA ASP A 8 7.26 15.16 4.59
C ASP A 8 6.19 14.88 3.54
N SER A 9 6.59 14.79 2.26
CA SER A 9 5.67 14.49 1.16
C SER A 9 5.59 13.01 0.81
N LEU A 10 6.33 12.15 1.52
CA LEU A 10 6.39 10.72 1.25
C LEU A 10 5.53 9.92 2.22
N TRP A 11 4.86 8.90 1.70
CA TRP A 11 4.03 7.99 2.47
C TRP A 11 4.39 6.55 2.17
N HIS A 12 4.54 5.75 3.20
CA HIS A 12 4.60 4.30 3.07
C HIS A 12 3.19 3.76 2.91
N VAL A 13 2.95 3.08 1.80
CA VAL A 13 1.64 2.52 1.50
C VAL A 13 1.53 1.12 2.09
N GLN A 14 0.47 0.89 2.82
CA GLN A 14 0.17 -0.40 3.45
C GLN A 14 -1.06 -1.04 2.82
N THR A 15 -1.27 -2.32 3.10
CA THR A 15 -2.50 -3.03 2.80
C THR A 15 -3.28 -3.26 4.09
N PRO A 16 -4.61 -3.44 4.04
CA PRO A 16 -5.41 -3.53 2.83
C PRO A 16 -5.66 -2.18 2.15
N GLN A 17 -5.95 -2.24 0.86
CA GLN A 17 -6.40 -1.10 0.07
C GLN A 17 -7.82 -1.40 -0.40
N THR A 18 -8.76 -0.49 -0.11
CA THR A 18 -10.19 -0.74 -0.31
C THR A 18 -10.76 0.21 -1.36
N PHE A 19 -11.56 -0.33 -2.27
CA PHE A 19 -12.15 0.42 -3.37
C PHE A 19 -13.57 -0.02 -3.64
N LYS A 20 -14.37 0.88 -4.24
CA LYS A 20 -15.65 0.49 -4.80
C LYS A 20 -15.40 -0.48 -5.96
N TYR A 21 -16.10 -1.60 -5.98
CA TYR A 21 -15.88 -2.65 -6.95
C TYR A 21 -15.96 -2.17 -8.41
N PRO A 22 -17.00 -1.44 -8.84
CA PRO A 22 -17.05 -0.97 -10.22
C PRO A 22 -15.89 -0.05 -10.59
N LEU A 23 -15.43 0.75 -9.64
CA LEU A 23 -14.34 1.71 -9.86
C LEU A 23 -13.01 0.98 -10.07
N ILE A 24 -12.67 0.03 -9.21
CA ILE A 24 -11.41 -0.70 -9.33
C ILE A 24 -11.41 -1.58 -10.59
N MET A 25 -12.54 -2.16 -10.96
CA MET A 25 -12.65 -2.94 -12.18
C MET A 25 -12.41 -2.07 -13.42
N LYS A 26 -13.01 -0.88 -13.45
CA LYS A 26 -12.78 0.09 -14.53
C LYS A 26 -11.30 0.50 -14.60
N ALA A 27 -10.70 0.76 -13.44
CA ALA A 27 -9.29 1.16 -13.37
C ALA A 27 -8.37 0.09 -13.96
N TYR A 28 -8.60 -1.16 -13.64
CA TYR A 28 -7.81 -2.27 -14.17
C TYR A 28 -8.02 -2.44 -15.69
N ARG A 29 -9.27 -2.37 -16.15
CA ARG A 29 -9.56 -2.50 -17.59
C ARG A 29 -8.85 -1.41 -18.39
N GLU A 30 -8.95 -0.16 -17.97
CA GLU A 30 -8.31 0.96 -18.67
C GLU A 30 -6.79 0.90 -18.54
N GLY A 31 -6.28 0.58 -17.35
CA GLY A 31 -4.85 0.43 -17.12
C GLY A 31 -4.22 -0.65 -17.97
N MET A 32 -4.86 -1.81 -18.07
CA MET A 32 -4.38 -2.91 -18.90
C MET A 32 -4.44 -2.56 -20.38
N ALA A 33 -5.55 -1.94 -20.84
CA ALA A 33 -5.71 -1.53 -22.24
C ALA A 33 -4.65 -0.50 -22.68
N LYS A 34 -4.31 0.42 -21.79
CA LYS A 34 -3.30 1.47 -22.03
C LYS A 34 -1.89 1.07 -21.63
N ARG A 35 -1.72 -0.15 -21.12
CA ARG A 35 -0.45 -0.65 -20.56
C ARG A 35 0.10 0.24 -19.45
N HIS A 36 -0.77 0.88 -18.69
CA HIS A 36 -0.41 1.65 -17.50
C HIS A 36 -0.43 0.72 -16.30
N TYR A 37 0.68 0.04 -16.05
CA TYR A 37 0.79 -0.89 -14.93
C TYR A 37 1.20 -0.11 -13.68
N GLY A 38 0.44 -0.31 -12.60
CA GLY A 38 0.75 0.28 -11.31
C GLY A 38 1.51 -0.68 -10.41
N TYR A 39 2.18 -0.13 -9.41
CA TYR A 39 2.84 -0.92 -8.37
C TYR A 39 1.83 -1.51 -7.39
N ASP A 40 0.67 -0.89 -7.27
CA ASP A 40 -0.41 -1.32 -6.40
C ASP A 40 -1.76 -0.91 -6.99
N ASP A 41 -2.83 -1.34 -6.33
CA ASP A 41 -4.19 -1.06 -6.80
C ASP A 41 -4.52 0.44 -6.85
N ALA A 42 -4.02 1.20 -5.87
CA ALA A 42 -4.26 2.63 -5.82
C ALA A 42 -3.69 3.36 -7.03
N THR A 43 -2.57 2.89 -7.57
CA THR A 43 -1.97 3.49 -8.76
C THR A 43 -2.90 3.41 -9.97
N PHE A 44 -3.62 2.29 -10.14
CA PHE A 44 -4.61 2.15 -11.21
C PHE A 44 -5.74 3.16 -11.05
N ILE A 45 -6.18 3.42 -9.82
CA ILE A 45 -7.21 4.42 -9.53
C ILE A 45 -6.72 5.83 -9.88
N GLU A 46 -5.48 6.13 -9.54
CA GLU A 46 -4.87 7.44 -9.84
C GLU A 46 -4.75 7.68 -11.35
N HIS A 47 -4.45 6.63 -12.13
CA HIS A 47 -4.39 6.73 -13.59
C HIS A 47 -5.74 7.07 -14.21
N LEU A 48 -6.86 6.82 -13.51
CA LEU A 48 -8.18 7.27 -13.93
C LEU A 48 -8.43 8.75 -13.62
N GLY A 49 -7.49 9.43 -12.96
CA GLY A 49 -7.68 10.80 -12.49
C GLY A 49 -8.53 10.90 -11.24
N LYS A 50 -8.76 9.80 -10.55
CA LYS A 50 -9.50 9.77 -9.29
C LYS A 50 -8.55 9.94 -8.11
N LYS A 51 -9.07 10.55 -7.05
CA LYS A 51 -8.30 10.75 -5.82
C LYS A 51 -8.41 9.52 -4.92
N VAL A 52 -7.31 9.20 -4.28
CA VAL A 52 -7.25 8.12 -3.29
C VAL A 52 -7.10 8.76 -1.91
N LYS A 53 -8.01 8.40 -1.00
CA LYS A 53 -7.95 8.89 0.37
C LYS A 53 -6.90 8.11 1.15
N VAL A 54 -5.99 8.81 1.78
CA VAL A 54 -4.98 8.23 2.66
C VAL A 54 -5.51 8.29 4.09
N ILE A 55 -5.49 7.16 4.78
CA ILE A 55 -5.80 7.09 6.20
C ILE A 55 -4.56 6.61 6.95
N GLU A 56 -4.43 7.02 8.20
CA GLU A 56 -3.29 6.64 9.01
C GLU A 56 -3.34 5.14 9.32
N GLY A 57 -2.23 4.46 9.06
CA GLY A 57 -2.07 3.05 9.38
C GLY A 57 -1.29 2.84 10.67
N SER A 58 -0.64 1.70 10.78
CA SER A 58 0.14 1.35 11.96
C SER A 58 1.50 0.78 11.56
N PRO A 59 2.59 1.12 12.28
CA PRO A 59 3.89 0.49 12.06
C PRO A 59 3.86 -1.03 12.31
N TYR A 60 2.90 -1.51 13.09
CA TYR A 60 2.74 -2.95 13.36
C TYR A 60 2.12 -3.71 12.19
N ASN A 61 1.47 -3.01 11.28
CA ASN A 61 0.86 -3.61 10.08
C ASN A 61 1.92 -3.78 9.00
N MET A 62 2.78 -4.75 9.18
CA MET A 62 3.85 -5.04 8.22
C MET A 62 3.46 -6.16 7.26
N LYS A 63 3.97 -6.10 6.04
CA LYS A 63 3.81 -7.15 5.05
C LYS A 63 4.95 -8.15 5.22
N ILE A 64 4.61 -9.41 5.44
CA ILE A 64 5.60 -10.49 5.60
C ILE A 64 5.95 -11.01 4.21
N THR A 65 7.16 -10.75 3.73
CA THR A 65 7.62 -11.15 2.41
C THR A 65 8.95 -11.91 2.42
N THR A 66 9.71 -11.79 3.50
CA THR A 66 11.01 -12.43 3.65
C THR A 66 11.06 -13.24 4.95
N PRO A 67 12.02 -14.20 5.09
CA PRO A 67 12.21 -14.89 6.37
C PRO A 67 12.54 -13.94 7.53
N GLU A 68 13.27 -12.86 7.25
CA GLU A 68 13.59 -11.84 8.25
C GLU A 68 12.33 -11.13 8.73
N ASP A 69 11.39 -10.87 7.81
CA ASP A 69 10.10 -10.26 8.16
C ASP A 69 9.31 -11.15 9.12
N LEU A 70 9.37 -12.47 8.92
CA LEU A 70 8.70 -13.41 9.80
C LEU A 70 9.29 -13.34 11.22
N THR A 71 10.60 -13.23 11.35
CA THR A 71 11.27 -13.09 12.65
C THR A 71 10.83 -11.80 13.34
N ILE A 72 10.77 -10.70 12.60
CA ILE A 72 10.32 -9.42 13.14
C ILE A 72 8.85 -9.51 13.56
N ALA A 73 8.01 -10.13 12.75
CA ALA A 73 6.58 -10.29 13.04
C ALA A 73 6.34 -11.11 14.32
N ARG A 74 7.13 -12.16 14.54
CA ARG A 74 7.06 -12.95 15.77
C ARG A 74 7.38 -12.12 17.00
N GLY A 75 8.41 -11.26 16.90
CA GLY A 75 8.77 -10.34 17.99
C GLY A 75 7.67 -9.35 18.29
N LEU A 76 7.06 -8.77 17.25
CA LEU A 76 5.94 -7.85 17.39
C LEU A 76 4.72 -8.53 17.99
N LEU A 77 4.40 -9.73 17.55
CA LEU A 77 3.27 -10.49 18.08
C LEU A 77 3.43 -10.79 19.56
N SER A 78 4.62 -11.18 19.97
CA SER A 78 4.93 -11.42 21.37
C SER A 78 4.72 -10.17 22.23
N GLN A 79 5.15 -9.02 21.73
CA GLN A 79 4.96 -7.73 22.39
C GLN A 79 3.48 -7.35 22.48
N LEU A 80 2.71 -7.55 21.39
CA LEU A 80 1.27 -7.25 21.37
C LEU A 80 0.48 -8.15 22.31
N LYS A 81 0.85 -9.43 22.44
CA LYS A 81 0.21 -10.35 23.40
C LYS A 81 0.36 -9.87 24.83
N GLY A 82 1.45 -9.20 25.16
CA GLY A 82 1.66 -8.63 26.49
C GLY A 82 0.72 -7.47 26.80
N THR A 83 0.09 -6.85 25.78
CA THR A 83 -0.83 -5.73 25.94
C THR A 83 -2.29 -6.13 25.79
N LEU A 84 -2.53 -7.34 25.33
CA LEU A 84 -3.88 -7.90 25.20
C LEU A 84 -4.31 -8.59 26.48
#